data_52fe069cb8aeb5a557745f7f1cfac45b
#
_entry.id   52fe069cb8aeb5a557745f7f1cfac45b
#
_cell.length_a   1.000
_cell.length_b   1.000
_cell.length_c   1.000
_cell.angle_alpha   90.00
_cell.angle_beta   90.00
_cell.angle_gamma   90.00
#
_symmetry.space_group_name_H-M   'P 1'
#
loop_
_entity.id
_entity.type
_entity.pdbx_description
1 polymer ?
#
loop_
_entity_poly.entity_id
_entity_poly.type
_entity_poly.pdbx_seq_one_letter_code
_entity_poly.pdbx_strand_id
1 'polypeptide(L)'
;MIKLKDILNETIACGECLSYTYKQTMKNHRKKNFKAVYGTVQNELISNKRYNHAWVEDGNKVKDWQTMEAGSSKYAGKGWPIREFYKFWNVKNEKKYTPQEVADNFRKYKTIEGWKWK
;
A
#
# COMPACT_ATOMS: atom_id res chain seq x y z
N MET A 1 23.81 3.28 5.55
CA MET A 1 22.71 4.27 5.44
C MET A 1 21.99 4.09 4.11
N ILE A 2 20.69 4.01 4.14
CA ILE A 2 19.91 3.94 2.90
C ILE A 2 19.93 5.32 2.26
N LYS A 3 20.32 5.37 1.00
CA LYS A 3 20.35 6.63 0.26
C LYS A 3 18.93 7.05 -0.11
N LEU A 4 18.68 8.34 -0.11
CA LEU A 4 17.38 8.89 -0.53
C LEU A 4 16.96 8.37 -1.91
N LYS A 5 17.92 8.28 -2.82
CA LYS A 5 17.70 7.75 -4.15
C LYS A 5 17.17 6.32 -4.13
N ASP A 6 17.70 5.47 -3.25
CA ASP A 6 17.27 4.08 -3.15
C ASP A 6 15.84 4.00 -2.62
N ILE A 7 15.52 4.83 -1.62
CA ILE A 7 14.16 4.91 -1.09
C ILE A 7 13.18 5.35 -2.18
N LEU A 8 13.54 6.37 -2.95
CA LEU A 8 12.69 6.88 -4.03
C LEU A 8 12.48 5.84 -5.12
N ASN A 9 13.52 5.13 -5.48
CA ASN A 9 13.43 4.09 -6.50
C ASN A 9 12.51 2.95 -6.03
N GLU A 10 12.64 2.51 -4.78
CA GLU A 10 11.78 1.48 -4.23
C GLU A 10 10.31 1.92 -4.23
N THR A 11 10.05 3.14 -3.76
CA THR A 11 8.67 3.62 -3.62
C THR A 11 8.04 3.96 -4.96
N ILE A 12 8.80 4.47 -5.92
CA ILE A 12 8.30 4.78 -7.25
C ILE A 12 8.08 3.50 -8.06
N ALA A 13 9.05 2.60 -8.05
CA ALA A 13 8.96 1.32 -8.71
C ALA A 13 7.88 0.43 -8.10
N CYS A 14 7.74 0.49 -6.83
CA CYS A 14 6.74 -0.13 -5.95
C CYS A 14 6.19 -1.50 -6.39
N GLY A 15 6.99 -2.29 -7.10
CA GLY A 15 6.59 -3.63 -7.47
C GLY A 15 6.34 -4.50 -6.25
N GLU A 16 7.17 -4.35 -5.22
CA GLU A 16 7.03 -5.08 -3.96
C GLU A 16 5.75 -4.68 -3.22
N CYS A 17 5.42 -3.39 -3.21
CA CYS A 17 4.19 -2.91 -2.58
C CYS A 17 2.96 -3.46 -3.27
N LEU A 18 2.96 -3.44 -4.59
CA LEU A 18 1.85 -3.96 -5.39
C LEU A 18 1.69 -5.46 -5.21
N SER A 19 2.80 -6.18 -5.33
CA SER A 19 2.83 -7.63 -5.17
C SER A 19 2.35 -8.04 -3.77
N TYR A 20 2.87 -7.37 -2.74
CA TYR A 20 2.45 -7.61 -1.36
C TYR A 20 0.95 -7.36 -1.20
N THR A 21 0.46 -6.21 -1.68
CA THR A 21 -0.94 -5.83 -1.55
C THR A 21 -1.85 -6.86 -2.23
N TYR A 22 -1.51 -7.25 -3.44
CA TYR A 22 -2.29 -8.24 -4.17
C TYR A 22 -2.31 -9.59 -3.46
N LYS A 23 -1.14 -10.10 -3.08
CA LYS A 23 -1.01 -11.41 -2.41
C LYS A 23 -1.76 -11.45 -1.08
N GLN A 24 -1.62 -10.41 -0.27
CA GLN A 24 -2.31 -10.34 1.01
C GLN A 24 -3.84 -10.27 0.81
N THR A 25 -4.28 -9.52 -0.18
CA THR A 25 -5.70 -9.40 -0.48
C THR A 25 -6.30 -10.76 -0.91
N MET A 26 -5.60 -11.48 -1.77
CA MET A 26 -6.08 -12.79 -2.20
C MET A 26 -6.04 -13.81 -1.05
N LYS A 27 -4.99 -13.77 -0.24
CA LYS A 27 -4.85 -14.65 0.92
C LYS A 27 -5.96 -14.43 1.96
N ASN A 28 -6.42 -13.18 2.10
CA ASN A 28 -7.39 -12.78 3.11
C ASN A 28 -8.77 -12.49 2.50
N HIS A 29 -9.09 -13.09 1.36
CA HIS A 29 -10.30 -12.78 0.61
C HIS A 29 -11.61 -13.05 1.38
N ARG A 30 -11.55 -13.86 2.43
CA ARG A 30 -12.72 -14.17 3.26
C ARG A 30 -12.91 -13.25 4.45
N LYS A 31 -11.94 -12.38 4.73
CA LYS A 31 -12.06 -11.43 5.85
C LYS A 31 -12.99 -10.29 5.46
N LYS A 32 -13.94 -9.97 6.36
CA LYS A 32 -14.96 -8.96 6.08
C LYS A 32 -14.41 -7.54 5.98
N ASN A 33 -13.46 -7.18 6.82
CA ASN A 33 -12.94 -5.82 6.90
C ASN A 33 -11.55 -5.70 6.30
N PHE A 34 -11.32 -6.39 5.18
CA PHE A 34 -10.04 -6.37 4.48
C PHE A 34 -10.21 -5.62 3.17
N LYS A 35 -9.35 -4.63 2.94
CA LYS A 35 -9.38 -3.80 1.73
C LYS A 35 -7.98 -3.68 1.16
N ALA A 36 -7.88 -3.70 -0.17
CA ALA A 36 -6.69 -3.24 -0.86
C ALA A 36 -6.86 -1.74 -1.12
N VAL A 37 -5.82 -0.97 -0.87
CA VAL A 37 -5.89 0.48 -1.02
C VAL A 37 -4.77 0.94 -1.95
N TYR A 38 -5.14 1.79 -2.88
CA TYR A 38 -4.21 2.40 -3.84
C TYR A 38 -4.39 3.90 -3.75
N GLY A 39 -3.32 4.61 -3.51
CA GLY A 39 -3.41 6.04 -3.34
C GLY A 39 -2.06 6.70 -3.56
N THR A 40 -1.97 7.96 -3.15
CA THR A 40 -0.71 8.68 -3.20
C THR A 40 -0.29 9.06 -1.79
N VAL A 41 1.01 9.06 -1.57
CA VAL A 41 1.60 9.40 -0.28
C VAL A 41 2.75 10.37 -0.47
N GLN A 42 3.05 11.11 0.58
CA GLN A 42 4.18 12.02 0.62
C GLN A 42 4.63 12.19 2.06
N ASN A 43 5.94 12.09 2.27
CA ASN A 43 6.53 12.45 3.55
C ASN A 43 7.81 13.24 3.29
N GLU A 44 7.87 14.46 3.81
CA GLU A 44 8.98 15.37 3.57
C GLU A 44 10.33 14.83 4.04
N LEU A 45 10.33 13.93 5.02
CA LEU A 45 11.55 13.28 5.49
C LEU A 45 12.15 12.37 4.42
N ILE A 46 11.35 11.96 3.44
CA ILE A 46 11.76 11.05 2.38
C ILE A 46 11.89 11.79 1.05
N SER A 47 10.88 12.58 0.69
CA SER A 47 10.86 13.27 -0.60
C SER A 47 9.87 14.43 -0.57
N ASN A 48 10.14 15.45 -1.39
CA ASN A 48 9.19 16.54 -1.64
C ASN A 48 8.12 16.14 -2.64
N LYS A 49 8.24 14.99 -3.27
CA LYS A 49 7.32 14.54 -4.30
C LYS A 49 6.32 13.55 -3.73
N ARG A 50 5.10 13.66 -4.24
CA ARG A 50 4.06 12.67 -3.98
C ARG A 50 4.22 11.52 -4.95
N TYR A 51 4.01 10.29 -4.47
CA TYR A 51 4.17 9.11 -5.29
C TYR A 51 3.05 8.10 -5.01
N ASN A 52 2.83 7.20 -5.97
CA ASN A 52 1.85 6.13 -5.84
C ASN A 52 2.31 5.09 -4.84
N HIS A 53 1.38 4.60 -4.04
CA HIS A 53 1.65 3.58 -3.03
C HIS A 53 0.43 2.66 -2.89
N ALA A 54 0.68 1.44 -2.50
CA ALA A 54 -0.36 0.44 -2.28
C ALA A 54 -0.16 -0.21 -0.91
N TRP A 55 -1.27 -0.50 -0.26
CA TRP A 55 -1.25 -1.17 1.04
C TRP A 55 -2.57 -1.89 1.26
N VAL A 56 -2.65 -2.66 2.34
CA VAL A 56 -3.92 -3.26 2.75
C VAL A 56 -4.37 -2.65 4.07
N GLU A 57 -5.67 -2.60 4.25
CA GLU A 57 -6.29 -2.23 5.51
C GLU A 57 -7.00 -3.45 6.06
N ASP A 58 -6.52 -3.94 7.19
CA ASP A 58 -7.03 -5.12 7.88
C ASP A 58 -7.67 -4.63 9.18
N GLY A 59 -9.00 -4.49 9.18
CA GLY A 59 -9.70 -3.87 10.29
C GLY A 59 -9.26 -2.41 10.46
N ASN A 60 -8.63 -2.09 11.59
CA ASN A 60 -8.15 -0.74 11.88
C ASN A 60 -6.64 -0.58 11.68
N LYS A 61 -6.00 -1.51 10.99
CA LYS A 61 -4.56 -1.49 10.76
C LYS A 61 -4.24 -1.34 9.29
N VAL A 62 -3.23 -0.52 8.98
CA VAL A 62 -2.61 -0.46 7.66
C VAL A 62 -1.38 -1.36 7.66
N LYS A 63 -1.30 -2.23 6.67
CA LYS A 63 -0.16 -3.11 6.49
C LYS A 63 0.35 -2.93 5.06
N ASP A 64 1.59 -2.48 4.94
CA ASP A 64 2.25 -2.37 3.65
C ASP A 64 3.55 -3.15 3.65
N TRP A 65 4.13 -3.33 2.48
CA TRP A 65 5.36 -4.11 2.35
C TRP A 65 6.49 -3.51 3.18
N GLN A 66 6.63 -2.19 3.17
CA GLN A 66 7.71 -1.51 3.89
C GLN A 66 7.64 -1.76 5.39
N THR A 67 6.46 -1.72 5.96
CA THR A 67 6.27 -1.93 7.40
C THR A 67 6.35 -3.41 7.76
N MET A 68 5.73 -4.27 6.98
CA MET A 68 5.56 -5.68 7.35
C MET A 68 6.77 -6.53 6.97
N GLU A 69 7.38 -6.26 5.83
CA GLU A 69 8.50 -7.07 5.31
C GLU A 69 9.85 -6.37 5.46
N ALA A 70 9.93 -5.09 5.13
CA ALA A 70 11.18 -4.34 5.24
C ALA A 70 11.44 -3.78 6.63
N GLY A 71 10.45 -3.77 7.51
CA GLY A 71 10.61 -3.36 8.91
C GLY A 71 10.98 -1.90 9.10
N SER A 72 10.39 -1.00 8.32
CA SER A 72 10.86 0.38 8.19
C SER A 72 10.33 1.36 9.24
N SER A 73 9.58 0.93 10.24
CA SER A 73 9.02 1.85 11.23
C SER A 73 8.86 1.18 12.61
N LYS A 74 8.44 1.96 13.60
CA LYS A 74 8.12 1.42 14.92
C LYS A 74 6.97 0.42 14.89
N TYR A 75 6.20 0.39 13.80
CA TYR A 75 5.11 -0.55 13.60
C TYR A 75 5.53 -1.79 12.82
N ALA A 76 6.83 -1.99 12.65
CA ALA A 76 7.38 -3.12 11.90
C ALA A 76 6.78 -4.45 12.36
N GLY A 77 6.26 -5.23 11.40
CA GLY A 77 5.64 -6.52 11.68
C GLY A 77 4.27 -6.46 12.34
N LYS A 78 3.79 -5.28 12.71
CA LYS A 78 2.51 -5.11 13.43
C LYS A 78 1.45 -4.38 12.63
N GLY A 79 1.87 -3.45 11.78
CA GLY A 79 0.96 -2.57 11.04
C GLY A 79 0.68 -1.28 11.78
N TRP A 80 0.34 -0.25 11.03
CA TRP A 80 0.06 1.10 11.54
C TRP A 80 -1.41 1.23 11.94
N PRO A 81 -1.73 1.98 13.00
CA PRO A 81 -3.10 2.49 13.14
C PRO A 81 -3.44 3.33 11.90
N ILE A 82 -4.66 3.16 11.37
CA ILE A 82 -5.04 3.81 10.10
C ILE A 82 -4.84 5.31 10.16
N ARG A 83 -5.31 5.98 11.23
CA ARG A 83 -5.21 7.43 11.36
C ARG A 83 -3.76 7.90 11.34
N GLU A 84 -2.87 7.20 12.03
CA GLU A 84 -1.45 7.57 12.09
C GLU A 84 -0.79 7.41 10.72
N PHE A 85 -1.11 6.34 10.01
CA PHE A 85 -0.58 6.12 8.66
C PHE A 85 -1.01 7.24 7.72
N TYR A 86 -2.30 7.56 7.70
CA TYR A 86 -2.83 8.58 6.80
C TYR A 86 -2.23 9.95 7.08
N LYS A 87 -2.04 10.27 8.35
CA LYS A 87 -1.44 11.54 8.75
C LYS A 87 0.05 11.61 8.42
N PHE A 88 0.79 10.59 8.80
CA PHE A 88 2.24 10.56 8.59
C PHE A 88 2.60 10.58 7.11
N TRP A 89 1.88 9.81 6.31
CA TRP A 89 2.15 9.68 4.88
C TRP A 89 1.32 10.63 4.02
N ASN A 90 0.54 11.51 4.64
CA ASN A 90 -0.27 12.51 3.94
C ASN A 90 -1.03 11.88 2.76
N VAL A 91 -1.78 10.83 3.07
CA VAL A 91 -2.50 10.04 2.06
C VAL A 91 -3.55 10.89 1.35
N LYS A 92 -3.55 10.82 0.01
CA LYS A 92 -4.56 11.47 -0.82
C LYS A 92 -4.92 10.57 -1.99
N ASN A 93 -6.09 10.84 -2.56
CA ASN A 93 -6.59 10.16 -3.77
C ASN A 93 -6.65 8.65 -3.61
N GLU A 94 -6.88 8.16 -2.39
CA GLU A 94 -6.98 6.74 -2.15
C GLU A 94 -8.27 6.15 -2.70
N LYS A 95 -8.15 4.94 -3.23
CA LYS A 95 -9.28 4.10 -3.65
C LYS A 95 -9.17 2.78 -2.91
N LYS A 96 -10.29 2.34 -2.35
CA LYS A 96 -10.35 1.11 -1.57
C LYS A 96 -11.15 0.06 -2.33
N TYR A 97 -10.63 -1.15 -2.37
CA TYR A 97 -11.24 -2.25 -3.08
C TYR A 97 -11.39 -3.44 -2.17
N THR A 98 -12.54 -4.10 -2.26
CA THR A 98 -12.72 -5.40 -1.60
C THR A 98 -11.87 -6.45 -2.32
N PRO A 99 -11.58 -7.58 -1.66
CA PRO A 99 -10.88 -8.67 -2.34
C PRO A 99 -11.55 -9.13 -3.63
N GLN A 100 -12.89 -9.15 -3.66
CA GLN A 100 -13.62 -9.52 -4.86
C GLN A 100 -13.40 -8.51 -5.99
N GLU A 101 -13.43 -7.22 -5.66
CA GLU A 101 -13.17 -6.16 -6.63
C GLU A 101 -11.75 -6.24 -7.18
N VAL A 102 -10.77 -6.55 -6.33
CA VAL A 102 -9.38 -6.73 -6.76
C VAL A 102 -9.27 -7.88 -7.77
N ALA A 103 -9.91 -9.01 -7.47
CA ALA A 103 -9.88 -10.17 -8.36
C ALA A 103 -10.55 -9.86 -9.71
N ASP A 104 -11.70 -9.19 -9.67
CA ASP A 104 -12.43 -8.81 -10.88
C ASP A 104 -11.64 -7.82 -11.74
N ASN A 105 -11.05 -6.81 -11.10
CA ASN A 105 -10.26 -5.81 -11.80
C ASN A 105 -8.98 -6.40 -12.39
N PHE A 106 -8.33 -7.30 -11.66
CA PHE A 106 -7.15 -7.99 -12.18
C PHE A 106 -7.50 -8.77 -13.45
N ARG A 107 -8.63 -9.50 -13.44
CA ARG A 107 -9.06 -10.24 -14.63
C ARG A 107 -9.37 -9.33 -15.80
N LYS A 108 -9.99 -8.17 -15.52
CA LYS A 108 -10.41 -7.23 -16.56
C LYS A 108 -9.22 -6.47 -17.16
N TYR A 109 -8.36 -5.94 -16.31
CA TYR A 109 -7.30 -5.00 -16.72
C TYR A 109 -5.93 -5.65 -16.85
N LYS A 110 -5.78 -6.90 -16.38
CA LYS A 110 -4.53 -7.65 -16.46
C LYS A 110 -3.34 -6.97 -15.76
N THR A 111 -3.62 -6.18 -14.73
CA THR A 111 -2.58 -5.51 -13.93
C THR A 111 -3.02 -5.44 -12.47
N ILE A 112 -2.04 -5.51 -11.58
CA ILE A 112 -2.27 -5.32 -10.15
C ILE A 112 -2.11 -3.86 -9.73
N GLU A 113 -1.81 -2.97 -10.67
CA GLU A 113 -1.66 -1.53 -10.41
C GLU A 113 -3.04 -0.88 -10.33
N GLY A 114 -3.59 -0.81 -9.11
CA GLY A 114 -4.97 -0.35 -8.91
C GLY A 114 -5.25 1.07 -9.41
N TRP A 115 -4.25 1.92 -9.48
CA TRP A 115 -4.43 3.26 -10.04
C TRP A 115 -4.66 3.27 -11.56
N LYS A 116 -4.46 2.16 -12.23
CA LYS A 116 -4.77 1.98 -13.64
C LYS A 116 -6.17 1.41 -13.87
N TRP A 117 -6.84 0.99 -12.82
CA TRP A 117 -8.22 0.49 -12.92
C TRP A 117 -9.17 1.67 -13.07
N LYS A 118 -10.15 1.51 -13.90
CA LYS A 118 -11.14 2.55 -14.18
C LYS A 118 -12.47 2.33 -13.46
#